data_5a85a7cde10d2f2c5e49678b0d3c46fc
#
_entry.id   5a85a7cde10d2f2c5e49678b0d3c46fc
#
_cell.length_a   1.000
_cell.length_b   1.000
_cell.length_c   1.000
_cell.angle_alpha   90.00
_cell.angle_beta   90.00
_cell.angle_gamma   90.00
#
_symmetry.space_group_name_H-M   'P 1'
#
loop_
_entity.id
_entity.type
_entity.pdbx_description
1 polymer ?
#
loop_
_entity_poly.entity_id
_entity_poly.type
_entity_poly.pdbx_seq_one_letter_code
_entity_poly.pdbx_strand_id
1 'polypeptide(L)'
;MISAVGIKRILFADIDKVTADITPEIAKTLIQAAIKAKDEVLNVHGETWQIEETEASVTGYKNQLTGKTYRYDDVPGEVSPVFSIGQYDWKTKKAFMGGDVIQATSKDVGWKRALDKVVINKALFCLTDDDVWFIFPKCRIVSREANTDKAIAIAVKGLVQEPGIEGVSSEYNYEEGQIKALQA
;
A
#
# COMPACT_ATOMS: atom_id res chain seq x y z
N MET A 1 -19.97 10.76 -10.18
CA MET A 1 -20.21 9.91 -8.97
C MET A 1 -19.18 8.80 -9.08
N ILE A 2 -18.31 8.66 -8.07
CA ILE A 2 -17.20 7.69 -8.07
C ILE A 2 -17.66 6.49 -7.26
N SER A 3 -17.42 5.29 -7.80
CA SER A 3 -17.53 4.01 -7.13
C SER A 3 -16.14 3.38 -7.11
N ALA A 4 -15.81 2.61 -6.09
CA ALA A 4 -14.54 1.92 -5.96
C ALA A 4 -14.79 0.54 -5.38
N VAL A 5 -14.94 -0.44 -6.25
CA VAL A 5 -15.24 -1.84 -5.87
C VAL A 5 -14.14 -2.75 -6.38
N GLY A 6 -13.83 -3.78 -5.61
CA GLY A 6 -12.86 -4.80 -5.99
C GLY A 6 -11.43 -4.30 -6.18
N ILE A 7 -10.60 -5.12 -6.79
CA ILE A 7 -9.22 -4.79 -7.13
C ILE A 7 -8.80 -5.44 -8.44
N LYS A 8 -8.33 -4.64 -9.36
CA LYS A 8 -7.89 -5.05 -10.70
C LYS A 8 -6.38 -5.21 -10.78
N ARG A 9 -5.62 -4.31 -10.14
CA ARG A 9 -4.16 -4.33 -10.11
C ARG A 9 -3.61 -3.73 -8.82
N ILE A 10 -2.52 -4.29 -8.31
CA ILE A 10 -1.71 -3.70 -7.25
C ILE A 10 -0.28 -3.64 -7.77
N LEU A 11 0.23 -2.41 -7.90
CA LEU A 11 1.62 -2.13 -8.24
C LEU A 11 2.33 -1.59 -7.00
N PHE A 12 3.64 -1.77 -6.93
CA PHE A 12 4.45 -1.24 -5.86
C PHE A 12 5.75 -0.63 -6.38
N ALA A 13 6.31 0.30 -5.64
CA ALA A 13 7.60 0.89 -5.95
C ALA A 13 8.36 1.19 -4.65
N ASP A 14 9.66 1.43 -4.76
CA ASP A 14 10.43 1.96 -3.63
C ASP A 14 10.04 3.42 -3.38
N ILE A 15 10.04 3.82 -2.11
CA ILE A 15 9.58 5.15 -1.69
C ILE A 15 10.44 6.30 -2.26
N ASP A 16 11.70 6.03 -2.61
CA ASP A 16 12.63 6.98 -3.22
C ASP A 16 12.21 7.42 -4.64
N LYS A 17 11.28 6.69 -5.27
CA LYS A 17 10.69 7.07 -6.56
C LYS A 17 9.70 8.22 -6.46
N VAL A 18 9.13 8.44 -5.28
CA VAL A 18 8.24 9.56 -5.02
C VAL A 18 9.07 10.73 -4.49
N THR A 19 9.29 11.74 -5.31
CA THR A 19 10.18 12.87 -5.01
C THR A 19 9.47 14.22 -4.96
N ALA A 20 8.21 14.28 -5.40
CA ALA A 20 7.41 15.49 -5.46
C ALA A 20 5.93 15.17 -5.32
N ASP A 21 5.09 16.22 -5.23
CA ASP A 21 3.63 16.08 -5.23
C ASP A 21 3.16 15.25 -6.44
N ILE A 22 2.22 14.33 -6.18
CA ILE A 22 1.75 13.39 -7.20
C ILE A 22 0.62 14.04 -8.01
N THR A 23 1.02 14.82 -9.02
CA THR A 23 0.09 15.30 -10.05
C THR A 23 -0.35 14.14 -10.96
N PRO A 24 -1.42 14.30 -11.78
CA PRO A 24 -1.85 13.27 -12.73
C PRO A 24 -0.73 12.76 -13.65
N GLU A 25 0.16 13.66 -14.11
CA GLU A 25 1.29 13.32 -14.98
C GLU A 25 2.37 12.52 -14.24
N ILE A 26 2.65 12.89 -13.00
CA ILE A 26 3.58 12.16 -12.13
C ILE A 26 3.01 10.79 -11.77
N ALA A 27 1.72 10.72 -11.42
CA ALA A 27 1.02 9.45 -11.17
C ALA A 27 1.14 8.51 -12.37
N LYS A 28 0.85 9.00 -13.58
CA LYS A 28 1.03 8.24 -14.83
C LYS A 28 2.45 7.72 -14.97
N THR A 29 3.44 8.56 -14.78
CA THR A 29 4.86 8.21 -14.93
C THR A 29 5.28 7.13 -13.94
N LEU A 30 4.89 7.26 -12.67
CA LEU A 30 5.21 6.29 -11.61
C LEU A 30 4.55 4.94 -11.88
N ILE A 31 3.28 4.93 -12.26
CA ILE A 31 2.53 3.71 -12.58
C ILE A 31 3.16 3.00 -13.79
N GLN A 32 3.47 3.73 -14.86
CA GLN A 32 4.10 3.16 -16.05
C GLN A 32 5.51 2.63 -15.75
N ALA A 33 6.26 3.31 -14.88
CA ALA A 33 7.57 2.82 -14.43
C ALA A 33 7.45 1.51 -13.66
N ALA A 34 6.47 1.38 -12.75
CA ALA A 34 6.21 0.16 -11.99
C ALA A 34 5.80 -1.00 -12.91
N ILE A 35 4.91 -0.74 -13.89
CA ILE A 35 4.51 -1.73 -14.91
C ILE A 35 5.73 -2.21 -15.71
N LYS A 36 6.56 -1.29 -16.19
CA LYS A 36 7.78 -1.63 -16.94
C LYS A 36 8.78 -2.44 -16.13
N ALA A 37 8.90 -2.15 -14.83
CA ALA A 37 9.76 -2.88 -13.90
C ALA A 37 9.18 -4.24 -13.50
N LYS A 38 7.92 -4.53 -13.84
CA LYS A 38 7.14 -5.70 -13.39
C LYS A 38 7.04 -5.76 -11.87
N ASP A 39 6.91 -4.60 -11.23
CA ASP A 39 6.69 -4.47 -9.80
C ASP A 39 5.19 -4.52 -9.52
N GLU A 40 4.60 -5.69 -9.77
CA GLU A 40 3.17 -5.94 -9.69
C GLU A 40 2.87 -7.19 -8.89
N VAL A 41 1.81 -7.14 -8.09
CA VAL A 41 1.23 -8.31 -7.44
C VAL A 41 0.38 -9.06 -8.45
N LEU A 42 0.84 -10.24 -8.86
CA LEU A 42 0.21 -11.00 -9.94
C LEU A 42 -1.08 -11.71 -9.53
N ASN A 43 -1.28 -11.95 -8.23
CA ASN A 43 -2.45 -12.66 -7.74
C ASN A 43 -2.81 -12.15 -6.34
N VAL A 44 -3.98 -11.54 -6.22
CA VAL A 44 -4.60 -11.20 -4.92
C VAL A 44 -5.66 -12.25 -4.65
N HIS A 45 -5.61 -12.88 -3.46
CA HIS A 45 -6.60 -13.88 -3.08
C HIS A 45 -7.99 -13.25 -2.95
N GLY A 46 -9.01 -13.95 -3.43
CA GLY A 46 -10.38 -13.43 -3.48
C GLY A 46 -10.88 -12.90 -2.14
N GLU A 47 -11.60 -11.79 -2.17
CA GLU A 47 -12.24 -11.15 -1.02
C GLU A 47 -11.29 -10.67 0.10
N THR A 48 -9.98 -10.56 -0.19
CA THR A 48 -8.98 -10.11 0.81
C THR A 48 -8.56 -8.65 0.65
N TRP A 49 -8.91 -8.01 -0.48
CA TRP A 49 -8.63 -6.60 -0.68
C TRP A 49 -9.61 -5.72 0.08
N GLN A 50 -9.07 -4.83 0.88
CA GLN A 50 -9.84 -3.78 1.56
C GLN A 50 -8.94 -2.61 1.95
N ILE A 51 -9.53 -1.44 2.13
CA ILE A 51 -8.90 -0.30 2.79
C ILE A 51 -9.54 -0.22 4.18
N GLU A 52 -8.74 -0.42 5.22
CA GLU A 52 -9.16 -0.24 6.61
C GLU A 52 -8.80 1.19 7.04
N GLU A 53 -9.77 1.92 7.56
CA GLU A 53 -9.54 3.21 8.22
C GLU A 53 -10.09 3.12 9.63
N THR A 54 -9.24 3.43 10.62
CA THR A 54 -9.67 3.48 12.02
C THR A 54 -10.41 4.79 12.29
N GLU A 55 -11.38 4.75 13.22
CA GLU A 55 -12.07 5.97 13.62
C GLU A 55 -11.10 6.97 14.27
N ALA A 56 -11.32 8.26 14.02
CA ALA A 56 -10.60 9.32 14.70
C ALA A 56 -10.92 9.29 16.20
N SER A 57 -9.90 9.47 17.03
CA SER A 57 -10.06 9.55 18.48
C SER A 57 -10.19 11.01 18.91
N VAL A 58 -11.27 11.32 19.62
CA VAL A 58 -11.55 12.66 20.13
C VAL A 58 -11.49 12.66 21.65
N THR A 59 -10.56 13.43 22.21
CA THR A 59 -10.41 13.59 23.67
C THR A 59 -10.90 14.97 24.11
N GLY A 60 -11.95 15.00 24.94
CA GLY A 60 -12.49 16.24 25.49
C GLY A 60 -11.91 16.55 26.88
N TYR A 61 -11.29 17.72 27.03
CA TYR A 61 -10.80 18.23 28.32
C TYR A 61 -11.90 19.03 29.02
N LYS A 62 -12.26 18.62 30.25
CA LYS A 62 -13.32 19.23 31.01
C LYS A 62 -12.77 20.19 32.08
N ASN A 63 -13.43 21.32 32.22
CA ASN A 63 -13.20 22.22 33.33
C ASN A 63 -13.82 21.61 34.61
N GLN A 64 -13.02 21.39 35.65
CA GLN A 64 -13.46 20.77 36.91
C GLN A 64 -14.46 21.63 37.69
N LEU A 65 -14.40 22.96 37.51
CA LEU A 65 -15.28 23.88 38.23
C LEU A 65 -16.68 23.96 37.63
N THR A 66 -16.79 23.79 36.32
CA THR A 66 -18.06 23.96 35.58
C THR A 66 -18.60 22.69 34.97
N GLY A 67 -17.80 21.62 34.92
CA GLY A 67 -18.12 20.36 34.27
C GLY A 67 -18.19 20.43 32.72
N LYS A 68 -17.97 21.60 32.13
CA LYS A 68 -18.05 21.83 30.68
C LYS A 68 -16.74 21.52 30.01
N THR A 69 -16.82 20.94 28.78
CA THR A 69 -15.63 20.74 27.95
C THR A 69 -15.16 22.08 27.40
N TYR A 70 -13.87 22.37 27.54
CA TYR A 70 -13.26 23.62 27.08
C TYR A 70 -12.27 23.41 25.93
N ARG A 71 -11.86 22.16 25.66
CA ARG A 71 -10.94 21.81 24.57
C ARG A 71 -11.24 20.40 24.10
N TYR A 72 -11.12 20.19 22.79
CA TYR A 72 -11.05 18.87 22.17
C TYR A 72 -9.68 18.69 21.55
N ASP A 73 -9.20 17.45 21.58
CA ASP A 73 -7.95 17.02 20.92
C ASP A 73 -8.32 15.86 20.00
N ASP A 74 -8.09 16.04 18.71
CA ASP A 74 -8.48 15.09 17.67
C ASP A 74 -7.24 14.38 17.12
N VAL A 75 -7.24 13.06 17.16
CA VAL A 75 -6.22 12.23 16.51
C VAL A 75 -6.86 11.56 15.30
N PRO A 76 -6.39 11.85 14.08
CA PRO A 76 -6.91 11.23 12.88
C PRO A 76 -6.79 9.70 12.91
N GLY A 77 -7.69 9.02 12.21
CA GLY A 77 -7.61 7.57 12.01
C GLY A 77 -6.42 7.18 11.13
N GLU A 78 -6.01 5.93 11.26
CA GLU A 78 -4.95 5.33 10.43
C GLU A 78 -5.58 4.61 9.23
N VAL A 79 -5.06 4.91 8.03
CA VAL A 79 -5.46 4.25 6.80
C VAL A 79 -4.51 3.08 6.50
N SER A 80 -5.06 1.95 6.10
CA SER A 80 -4.28 0.74 5.81
C SER A 80 -4.89 -0.05 4.65
N PRO A 81 -4.27 -0.09 3.47
CA PRO A 81 -4.60 -1.09 2.46
C PRO A 81 -4.19 -2.49 2.94
N VAL A 82 -5.11 -3.43 2.84
CA VAL A 82 -4.93 -4.83 3.28
C VAL A 82 -5.27 -5.77 2.13
N PHE A 83 -4.45 -6.77 1.91
CA PHE A 83 -4.67 -7.81 0.90
C PHE A 83 -3.82 -9.05 1.18
N SER A 84 -4.18 -10.17 0.55
CA SER A 84 -3.39 -11.41 0.62
C SER A 84 -2.91 -11.81 -0.76
N ILE A 85 -1.61 -12.06 -0.89
CA ILE A 85 -0.99 -12.52 -2.14
C ILE A 85 -1.05 -14.04 -2.17
N GLY A 86 -1.94 -14.58 -3.01
CA GLY A 86 -2.17 -16.02 -3.09
C GLY A 86 -1.13 -16.75 -3.92
N GLN A 87 -0.60 -16.10 -4.96
CA GLN A 87 0.44 -16.65 -5.83
C GLN A 87 1.50 -15.57 -6.08
N TYR A 88 2.76 -15.92 -5.87
CA TYR A 88 3.87 -14.98 -5.88
C TYR A 88 5.15 -15.62 -6.42
N ASP A 89 6.03 -14.79 -6.97
CA ASP A 89 7.43 -15.13 -7.25
C ASP A 89 8.35 -14.75 -6.07
N TRP A 90 9.60 -15.17 -6.13
CA TRP A 90 10.57 -14.89 -5.07
C TRP A 90 10.90 -13.40 -4.96
N LYS A 91 10.81 -12.65 -6.06
CA LYS A 91 11.01 -11.19 -6.08
C LYS A 91 9.90 -10.50 -5.28
N THR A 92 8.64 -10.83 -5.53
CA THR A 92 7.49 -10.31 -4.81
C THR A 92 7.56 -10.68 -3.32
N LYS A 93 7.91 -11.94 -3.00
CA LYS A 93 8.09 -12.36 -1.61
C LYS A 93 9.17 -11.54 -0.91
N LYS A 94 10.32 -11.30 -1.54
CA LYS A 94 11.37 -10.43 -1.01
C LYS A 94 10.89 -8.99 -0.84
N ALA A 95 10.13 -8.45 -1.79
CA ALA A 95 9.64 -7.08 -1.75
C ALA A 95 8.70 -6.81 -0.55
N PHE A 96 7.88 -7.79 -0.16
CA PHE A 96 6.91 -7.65 0.92
C PHE A 96 7.34 -8.24 2.25
N MET A 97 8.19 -9.26 2.27
CA MET A 97 8.62 -9.95 3.50
C MET A 97 10.09 -9.70 3.86
N GLY A 98 10.85 -9.05 2.98
CA GLY A 98 12.30 -8.91 3.13
C GLY A 98 13.02 -10.23 2.89
N GLY A 99 14.24 -10.36 3.44
CA GLY A 99 15.08 -11.53 3.21
C GLY A 99 15.78 -11.49 1.84
N ASP A 100 16.32 -12.62 1.41
CA ASP A 100 17.07 -12.71 0.18
C ASP A 100 16.58 -13.84 -0.72
N VAL A 101 16.61 -13.59 -2.01
CA VAL A 101 16.37 -14.61 -3.03
C VAL A 101 17.61 -15.48 -3.18
N ILE A 102 17.42 -16.78 -3.19
CA ILE A 102 18.49 -17.77 -3.42
C ILE A 102 18.53 -18.05 -4.92
N GLN A 103 19.72 -17.85 -5.51
CA GLN A 103 19.94 -18.09 -6.93
C GLN A 103 20.79 -19.32 -7.15
N ALA A 104 20.46 -20.11 -8.18
CA ALA A 104 21.29 -21.18 -8.71
C ALA A 104 21.32 -21.08 -10.22
N THR A 105 22.53 -21.06 -10.80
CA THR A 105 22.73 -20.99 -12.27
C THR A 105 21.92 -19.84 -12.91
N SER A 106 21.97 -18.65 -12.32
CA SER A 106 21.25 -17.44 -12.76
C SER A 106 19.72 -17.53 -12.74
N LYS A 107 19.16 -18.48 -11.98
CA LYS A 107 17.72 -18.60 -11.75
C LYS A 107 17.39 -18.45 -10.27
N ASP A 108 16.29 -17.80 -10.00
CA ASP A 108 15.75 -17.69 -8.65
C ASP A 108 15.14 -19.05 -8.26
N VAL A 109 15.75 -19.73 -7.30
CA VAL A 109 15.36 -21.09 -6.89
C VAL A 109 14.74 -21.16 -5.51
N GLY A 110 14.81 -20.08 -4.75
CA GLY A 110 14.28 -20.07 -3.39
C GLY A 110 14.36 -18.70 -2.73
N TRP A 111 13.96 -18.68 -1.48
CA TRP A 111 14.00 -17.50 -0.62
C TRP A 111 14.39 -17.89 0.79
N LYS A 112 15.19 -17.06 1.44
CA LYS A 112 15.53 -17.19 2.86
C LYS A 112 15.05 -15.97 3.64
N ARG A 113 14.50 -16.21 4.82
CA ARG A 113 14.07 -15.13 5.72
C ARG A 113 15.27 -14.36 6.25
N ALA A 114 15.13 -13.04 6.40
CA ALA A 114 16.15 -12.24 7.08
C ALA A 114 16.31 -12.69 8.54
N LEU A 115 17.56 -12.68 9.02
CA LEU A 115 17.85 -12.98 10.42
C LEU A 115 17.40 -11.86 11.35
N ASP A 116 17.55 -10.61 10.89
CA ASP A 116 17.17 -9.42 11.64
C ASP A 116 15.82 -8.87 11.18
N LYS A 117 15.22 -8.03 12.02
CA LYS A 117 13.98 -7.33 11.68
C LYS A 117 14.22 -6.34 10.54
N VAL A 118 13.57 -6.58 9.41
CA VAL A 118 13.60 -5.68 8.25
C VAL A 118 12.40 -4.73 8.31
N VAL A 119 12.66 -3.44 8.12
CA VAL A 119 11.62 -2.42 7.91
C VAL A 119 11.46 -2.23 6.42
N ILE A 120 10.27 -2.52 5.91
CA ILE A 120 9.94 -2.39 4.49
C ILE A 120 8.99 -1.23 4.32
N ASN A 121 9.38 -0.27 3.48
CA ASN A 121 8.52 0.82 3.07
C ASN A 121 8.37 0.78 1.55
N LYS A 122 7.13 0.86 1.07
CA LYS A 122 6.79 0.86 -0.35
C LYS A 122 5.75 1.93 -0.66
N ALA A 123 5.83 2.48 -1.86
CA ALA A 123 4.69 3.14 -2.47
C ALA A 123 3.78 2.07 -3.07
N LEU A 124 2.46 2.22 -2.90
CA LEU A 124 1.46 1.30 -3.44
C LEU A 124 0.54 2.06 -4.40
N PHE A 125 0.24 1.42 -5.54
CA PHE A 125 -0.69 1.92 -6.55
C PHE A 125 -1.73 0.84 -6.78
N CYS A 126 -2.95 1.09 -6.34
CA CYS A 126 -4.04 0.10 -6.32
C CYS A 126 -5.14 0.55 -7.28
N LEU A 127 -5.40 -0.21 -8.33
CA LEU A 127 -6.47 0.04 -9.29
C LEU A 127 -7.67 -0.84 -8.97
N THR A 128 -8.81 -0.22 -8.73
CA THR A 128 -10.09 -0.93 -8.51
C THR A 128 -10.70 -1.42 -9.82
N ASP A 129 -11.72 -2.29 -9.74
CA ASP A 129 -12.45 -2.77 -10.90
C ASP A 129 -13.22 -1.65 -11.63
N ASP A 130 -13.57 -0.59 -10.90
CA ASP A 130 -14.22 0.62 -11.42
C ASP A 130 -13.23 1.66 -11.98
N ASP A 131 -11.98 1.26 -12.25
CA ASP A 131 -10.92 2.09 -12.82
C ASP A 131 -10.56 3.34 -11.97
N VAL A 132 -10.57 3.20 -10.65
CA VAL A 132 -10.09 4.22 -9.71
C VAL A 132 -8.76 3.79 -9.10
N TRP A 133 -7.76 4.64 -9.22
CA TRP A 133 -6.46 4.48 -8.59
C TRP A 133 -6.47 5.02 -7.15
N PHE A 134 -6.04 4.21 -6.22
CA PHE A 134 -5.63 4.61 -4.88
C PHE A 134 -4.11 4.57 -4.81
N ILE A 135 -3.49 5.71 -4.57
CA ILE A 135 -2.04 5.86 -4.54
C ILE A 135 -1.62 6.24 -3.14
N PHE A 136 -0.79 5.39 -2.54
CA PHE A 136 -0.21 5.60 -1.22
C PHE A 136 1.30 5.78 -1.39
N PRO A 137 1.82 7.02 -1.33
CA PRO A 137 3.24 7.31 -1.60
C PRO A 137 4.21 6.62 -0.64
N LYS A 138 3.77 6.36 0.59
CA LYS A 138 4.57 5.68 1.59
C LYS A 138 3.71 4.84 2.51
N CYS A 139 3.89 3.53 2.41
CA CYS A 139 3.32 2.55 3.32
C CYS A 139 4.44 1.77 4.01
N ARG A 140 4.37 1.66 5.33
CA ARG A 140 5.13 0.66 6.05
C ARG A 140 4.45 -0.70 5.87
N ILE A 141 5.13 -1.61 5.22
CA ILE A 141 4.61 -2.94 4.96
C ILE A 141 4.81 -3.83 6.18
N VAL A 142 3.71 -4.39 6.65
CA VAL A 142 3.68 -5.44 7.67
C VAL A 142 3.09 -6.68 7.03
N SER A 143 3.87 -7.72 6.86
CA SER A 143 3.45 -8.94 6.19
C SER A 143 3.83 -10.19 6.96
N ARG A 144 3.00 -11.21 6.75
CA ARG A 144 3.20 -12.54 7.32
C ARG A 144 2.69 -13.61 6.38
N GLU A 145 3.23 -14.82 6.48
CA GLU A 145 2.61 -16.00 5.90
C GLU A 145 1.36 -16.36 6.70
N ALA A 146 0.25 -16.53 6.03
CA ALA A 146 -1.02 -16.89 6.64
C ALA A 146 -1.76 -17.89 5.75
N ASN A 147 -2.56 -18.74 6.38
CA ASN A 147 -3.46 -19.62 5.64
C ASN A 147 -4.71 -18.83 5.24
N THR A 148 -5.00 -18.84 3.95
CA THR A 148 -6.21 -18.28 3.37
C THR A 148 -6.83 -19.37 2.49
N ASP A 149 -8.00 -19.88 2.86
CA ASP A 149 -8.70 -20.95 2.15
C ASP A 149 -7.82 -22.15 1.79
N LYS A 150 -7.06 -22.65 2.77
CA LYS A 150 -6.09 -23.77 2.65
C LYS A 150 -4.84 -23.46 1.83
N ALA A 151 -4.72 -22.28 1.24
CA ALA A 151 -3.48 -21.82 0.59
C ALA A 151 -2.58 -21.09 1.59
N ILE A 152 -1.27 -21.24 1.46
CA ILE A 152 -0.30 -20.41 2.18
C ILE A 152 -0.10 -19.15 1.36
N ALA A 153 -0.69 -18.05 1.83
CA ALA A 153 -0.64 -16.74 1.22
C ALA A 153 0.28 -15.80 2.01
N ILE A 154 0.70 -14.69 1.40
CA ILE A 154 1.34 -13.59 2.09
C ILE A 154 0.27 -12.57 2.43
N ALA A 155 -0.15 -12.51 3.70
CA ALA A 155 -1.04 -11.47 4.19
C ALA A 155 -0.24 -10.18 4.37
N VAL A 156 -0.68 -9.12 3.71
CA VAL A 156 -0.02 -7.80 3.68
C VAL A 156 -0.95 -6.76 4.28
N LYS A 157 -0.41 -5.94 5.17
CA LYS A 157 -1.02 -4.71 5.66
C LYS A 157 -0.06 -3.56 5.42
N GLY A 158 -0.50 -2.56 4.66
CA GLY A 158 0.24 -1.33 4.44
C GLY A 158 -0.21 -0.26 5.45
N LEU A 159 0.64 0.12 6.39
CA LEU A 159 0.37 1.25 7.28
C LEU A 159 0.76 2.53 6.54
N VAL A 160 -0.23 3.32 6.13
CA VAL A 160 -0.01 4.57 5.41
C VAL A 160 0.68 5.57 6.32
N GLN A 161 1.71 6.23 5.82
CA GLN A 161 2.50 7.20 6.56
C GLN A 161 2.66 8.49 5.74
N GLU A 162 2.88 9.59 6.42
CA GLU A 162 3.33 10.81 5.76
C GLU A 162 4.65 10.56 5.03
N PRO A 163 4.76 10.95 3.75
CA PRO A 163 5.98 10.76 2.97
C PRO A 163 7.19 11.49 3.55
N GLY A 164 6.96 12.61 4.25
CA GLY A 164 8.03 13.48 4.75
C GLY A 164 8.63 14.37 3.67
N ILE A 165 7.93 14.55 2.57
CA ILE A 165 8.28 15.42 1.45
C ILE A 165 7.24 16.55 1.43
N GLU A 166 7.71 17.81 1.38
CA GLU A 166 6.83 18.96 1.39
C GLU A 166 5.85 18.93 0.21
N GLY A 167 4.57 19.15 0.50
CA GLY A 167 3.48 19.16 -0.48
C GLY A 167 2.99 17.78 -0.92
N VAL A 168 3.58 16.67 -0.42
CA VAL A 168 3.14 15.32 -0.76
C VAL A 168 2.15 14.80 0.28
N SER A 169 0.92 14.52 -0.14
CA SER A 169 -0.12 13.91 0.69
C SER A 169 0.16 12.41 0.94
N SER A 170 -0.44 11.86 1.98
CA SER A 170 -0.36 10.43 2.30
C SER A 170 -1.20 9.56 1.37
N GLU A 171 -2.20 10.14 0.68
CA GLU A 171 -3.10 9.43 -0.24
C GLU A 171 -3.51 10.33 -1.41
N TYR A 172 -3.61 9.73 -2.59
CA TYR A 172 -4.16 10.35 -3.81
C TYR A 172 -5.10 9.38 -4.51
N ASN A 173 -6.19 9.92 -5.04
CA ASN A 173 -7.18 9.15 -5.78
C ASN A 173 -7.39 9.77 -7.17
N TYR A 174 -7.27 8.93 -8.22
CA TYR A 174 -7.44 9.35 -9.60
C TYR A 174 -8.27 8.35 -10.40
N GLU A 175 -9.11 8.85 -11.30
CA GLU A 175 -9.77 8.03 -12.30
C GLU A 175 -8.77 7.67 -13.42
N GLU A 176 -8.68 6.38 -13.83
CA GLU A 176 -7.80 5.94 -14.91
C GLU A 176 -8.09 6.68 -16.22
N GLY A 177 -9.35 6.98 -16.48
CA GLY A 177 -9.77 7.77 -17.65
C GLY A 177 -9.12 9.15 -17.74
N GLN A 178 -8.73 9.74 -16.60
CA GLN A 178 -8.09 11.05 -16.53
C GLN A 178 -6.58 10.96 -16.67
N ILE A 179 -5.94 10.00 -15.99
CA ILE A 179 -4.47 9.86 -16.00
C ILE A 179 -3.96 8.99 -17.15
N LYS A 180 -4.77 8.06 -17.66
CA LYS A 180 -4.45 7.16 -18.78
C LYS A 180 -3.12 6.43 -18.59
N ALA A 181 -2.90 5.89 -17.39
CA ALA A 181 -1.66 5.22 -17.02
C ALA A 181 -1.49 3.86 -17.71
N LEU A 182 -2.60 3.18 -18.04
CA LEU A 182 -2.60 1.89 -18.74
C LEU A 182 -2.47 2.03 -20.27
N GLN A 183 -2.63 3.24 -20.80
CA GLN A 183 -2.48 3.51 -22.24
C GLN A 183 -1.01 3.87 -22.49
N ALA A 184 -0.25 2.93 -23.03
CA ALA A 184 1.13 3.11 -23.49
C ALA A 184 1.16 3.39 -24.99
#